data_bb83e7e30e8ddabe305a46ed0d38d1c4
#
_entry.id   bb83e7e30e8ddabe305a46ed0d38d1c4
#
_cell.length_a   1.000
_cell.length_b   1.000
_cell.length_c   1.000
_cell.angle_alpha   90.00
_cell.angle_beta   90.00
_cell.angle_gamma   90.00
#
_symmetry.space_group_name_H-M   'P 1'
#
loop_
_entity.id
_entity.type
_entity.pdbx_description
1 polymer ?
#
loop_
_entity_poly.entity_id
_entity_poly.type
_entity_poly.pdbx_seq_one_letter_code
_entity_poly.pdbx_strand_id
1 'polypeptide(L)'
;MNASVLKTLLDKLRRLGLPAFTAALETLWEKQPEPVVGFAAWLEKMVDQELAHRTDRTIERRIKEAQFVRIQTVDGFDFEYNASTKALRKTYLRLLEADHVSQGVGAVFVGNSGLGKTHLARALGYAACQRGQRVLFLTSTSLLNRLVAADATKNLERAIKHLLSPSLLIIDELAYVTLSQEEANLFFQVISRRHDHHHPTVVTANKPFKEWNQVFHGDATAHAIVDRLTEKTEIFYLEGKSYRQTHRTGIRS
;
A
#
# COMPACT_ATOMS: atom_id res chain seq x y z
N MET A 1 -41.79 19.70 -11.46
CA MET A 1 -40.71 20.68 -11.17
C MET A 1 -40.38 21.38 -12.50
N ASN A 2 -40.27 22.72 -12.54
CA ASN A 2 -40.03 23.45 -13.78
C ASN A 2 -38.56 23.26 -14.24
N ALA A 3 -38.30 23.18 -15.57
CA ALA A 3 -36.95 23.04 -16.14
C ALA A 3 -35.95 24.10 -15.63
N SER A 4 -36.41 25.31 -15.32
CA SER A 4 -35.60 26.36 -14.70
C SER A 4 -35.14 26.01 -13.29
N VAL A 5 -35.99 25.36 -12.49
CA VAL A 5 -35.65 24.91 -11.10
C VAL A 5 -34.64 23.79 -11.16
N LEU A 6 -34.78 22.83 -12.08
CA LEU A 6 -33.81 21.75 -12.26
C LEU A 6 -32.41 22.32 -12.61
N LYS A 7 -32.33 23.22 -13.58
CA LYS A 7 -31.05 23.85 -13.97
C LYS A 7 -30.37 24.53 -12.80
N THR A 8 -31.14 25.29 -12.02
CA THR A 8 -30.62 25.96 -10.81
C THR A 8 -30.11 24.97 -9.76
N LEU A 9 -30.82 23.85 -9.56
CA LEU A 9 -30.41 22.79 -8.61
C LEU A 9 -29.13 22.11 -9.08
N LEU A 10 -29.02 21.74 -10.34
CA LEU A 10 -27.81 21.12 -10.92
C LEU A 10 -26.59 22.03 -10.76
N ASP A 11 -26.74 23.34 -11.00
CA ASP A 11 -25.64 24.29 -10.79
C ASP A 11 -25.21 24.40 -9.33
N LYS A 12 -26.16 24.35 -8.39
CA LYS A 12 -25.85 24.31 -6.96
C LYS A 12 -25.12 23.03 -6.56
N LEU A 13 -25.54 21.86 -7.05
CA LEU A 13 -24.89 20.57 -6.79
C LEU A 13 -23.47 20.53 -7.34
N ARG A 14 -23.23 21.07 -8.53
CA ARG A 14 -21.87 21.21 -9.10
C ARG A 14 -20.99 22.10 -8.24
N ARG A 15 -21.51 23.23 -7.74
CA ARG A 15 -20.78 24.13 -6.82
C ARG A 15 -20.47 23.48 -5.47
N LEU A 16 -21.33 22.59 -5.00
CA LEU A 16 -21.09 21.78 -3.79
C LEU A 16 -20.12 20.62 -4.02
N GLY A 17 -19.64 20.41 -5.26
CA GLY A 17 -18.73 19.34 -5.59
C GLY A 17 -19.38 17.95 -5.48
N LEU A 18 -20.62 17.82 -5.95
CA LEU A 18 -21.43 16.59 -5.93
C LEU A 18 -21.67 16.06 -7.36
N PRO A 19 -20.62 15.66 -8.11
CA PRO A 19 -20.76 15.34 -9.53
C PRO A 19 -21.60 14.08 -9.79
N ALA A 20 -21.47 13.04 -8.96
CA ALA A 20 -22.25 11.82 -9.14
C ALA A 20 -23.73 12.04 -8.79
N PHE A 21 -24.01 12.83 -7.78
CA PHE A 21 -25.37 13.26 -7.45
C PHE A 21 -25.98 14.08 -8.59
N THR A 22 -25.20 14.96 -9.21
CA THR A 22 -25.63 15.77 -10.34
C THR A 22 -26.01 14.89 -11.54
N ALA A 23 -25.15 13.94 -11.93
CA ALA A 23 -25.40 13.00 -13.02
C ALA A 23 -26.60 12.09 -12.75
N ALA A 24 -26.74 11.60 -11.52
CA ALA A 24 -27.88 10.80 -11.11
C ALA A 24 -29.21 11.57 -11.22
N LEU A 25 -29.22 12.84 -10.80
CA LEU A 25 -30.37 13.70 -10.89
C LEU A 25 -30.78 13.94 -12.34
N GLU A 26 -29.82 14.24 -13.24
CA GLU A 26 -30.05 14.41 -14.68
C GLU A 26 -30.69 13.16 -15.28
N THR A 27 -30.11 11.98 -15.03
CA THR A 27 -30.61 10.69 -15.56
C THR A 27 -32.01 10.36 -15.06
N LEU A 28 -32.29 10.58 -13.78
CA LEU A 28 -33.59 10.28 -13.20
C LEU A 28 -34.66 11.25 -13.69
N TRP A 29 -34.31 12.52 -13.90
CA TRP A 29 -35.23 13.51 -14.45
C TRP A 29 -35.66 13.17 -15.89
N GLU A 30 -34.74 12.68 -16.72
CA GLU A 30 -35.05 12.23 -18.07
C GLU A 30 -36.00 11.03 -18.12
N LYS A 31 -35.86 10.11 -17.13
CA LYS A 31 -36.66 8.87 -17.09
C LYS A 31 -38.02 9.00 -16.43
N GLN A 32 -38.18 9.89 -15.48
CA GLN A 32 -39.42 10.09 -14.72
C GLN A 32 -39.60 11.57 -14.32
N PRO A 33 -40.26 12.39 -15.14
CA PRO A 33 -40.44 13.82 -14.90
C PRO A 33 -41.48 14.14 -13.77
N GLU A 34 -42.20 13.13 -13.24
CA GLU A 34 -43.20 13.34 -12.19
C GLU A 34 -42.66 13.14 -10.75
N PRO A 35 -43.21 13.85 -9.75
CA PRO A 35 -42.75 13.76 -8.37
C PRO A 35 -43.00 12.36 -7.80
N VAL A 36 -41.91 11.70 -7.46
CA VAL A 36 -41.86 10.31 -7.03
C VAL A 36 -42.53 10.14 -5.67
N VAL A 37 -43.49 9.24 -5.60
CA VAL A 37 -43.93 8.61 -4.35
C VAL A 37 -42.69 7.88 -3.79
N GLY A 38 -42.05 8.43 -2.77
CA GLY A 38 -40.79 7.91 -2.22
C GLY A 38 -39.58 8.83 -2.36
N PHE A 39 -39.77 10.14 -2.24
CA PHE A 39 -38.68 11.14 -2.31
C PHE A 39 -37.48 10.79 -1.43
N ALA A 40 -37.73 10.25 -0.23
CA ALA A 40 -36.66 9.84 0.70
C ALA A 40 -35.78 8.72 0.12
N ALA A 41 -36.37 7.67 -0.47
CA ALA A 41 -35.64 6.57 -1.09
C ALA A 41 -34.86 7.01 -2.35
N TRP A 42 -35.44 7.95 -3.08
CA TRP A 42 -34.79 8.55 -4.25
C TRP A 42 -33.57 9.40 -3.84
N LEU A 43 -33.70 10.21 -2.79
CA LEU A 43 -32.62 11.02 -2.24
C LEU A 43 -31.50 10.13 -1.68
N GLU A 44 -31.86 9.08 -0.95
CA GLU A 44 -30.93 8.08 -0.41
C GLU A 44 -30.07 7.47 -1.54
N LYS A 45 -30.69 7.01 -2.63
CA LYS A 45 -29.97 6.46 -3.78
C LYS A 45 -28.97 7.46 -4.40
N MET A 46 -29.33 8.74 -4.47
CA MET A 46 -28.44 9.76 -5.00
C MET A 46 -27.27 10.03 -4.04
N VAL A 47 -27.51 10.04 -2.74
CA VAL A 47 -26.47 10.18 -1.71
C VAL A 47 -25.52 8.99 -1.76
N ASP A 48 -26.04 7.78 -1.89
CA ASP A 48 -25.21 6.56 -2.01
C ASP A 48 -24.31 6.61 -3.25
N GLN A 49 -24.81 7.08 -4.37
CA GLN A 49 -24.00 7.25 -5.58
C GLN A 49 -22.87 8.29 -5.39
N GLU A 50 -23.15 9.39 -4.70
CA GLU A 50 -22.11 10.39 -4.40
C GLU A 50 -21.07 9.84 -3.42
N LEU A 51 -21.49 9.08 -2.41
CA LEU A 51 -20.58 8.42 -1.46
C LEU A 51 -19.69 7.38 -2.17
N ALA A 52 -20.25 6.56 -3.04
CA ALA A 52 -19.51 5.60 -3.85
C ALA A 52 -18.47 6.33 -4.74
N HIS A 53 -18.88 7.37 -5.46
CA HIS A 53 -17.99 8.16 -6.29
C HIS A 53 -16.84 8.80 -5.49
N ARG A 54 -17.10 9.32 -4.29
CA ARG A 54 -16.06 9.88 -3.40
C ARG A 54 -15.09 8.81 -2.90
N THR A 55 -15.62 7.63 -2.61
CA THR A 55 -14.82 6.47 -2.21
C THR A 55 -13.89 6.06 -3.34
N ASP A 56 -14.40 5.90 -4.56
CA ASP A 56 -13.61 5.53 -5.74
C ASP A 56 -12.50 6.56 -6.02
N ARG A 57 -12.81 7.85 -6.00
CA ARG A 57 -11.81 8.91 -6.15
C ARG A 57 -10.75 8.89 -5.04
N THR A 58 -11.16 8.54 -3.83
CA THR A 58 -10.20 8.40 -2.72
C THR A 58 -9.27 7.23 -2.97
N ILE A 59 -9.79 6.08 -3.38
CA ILE A 59 -9.02 4.88 -3.72
C ILE A 59 -8.02 5.19 -4.85
N GLU A 60 -8.48 5.77 -5.96
CA GLU A 60 -7.62 6.16 -7.09
C GLU A 60 -6.47 7.07 -6.64
N ARG A 61 -6.79 8.08 -5.83
CA ARG A 61 -5.76 8.97 -5.25
C ARG A 61 -4.77 8.20 -4.37
N ARG A 62 -5.24 7.28 -3.50
CA ARG A 62 -4.35 6.47 -2.66
C ARG A 62 -3.42 5.58 -3.46
N ILE A 63 -3.93 4.96 -4.52
CA ILE A 63 -3.13 4.14 -5.44
C ILE A 63 -2.05 5.00 -6.12
N LYS A 64 -2.41 6.19 -6.58
CA LYS A 64 -1.46 7.12 -7.22
C LYS A 64 -0.39 7.63 -6.24
N GLU A 65 -0.79 7.99 -5.02
CA GLU A 65 0.11 8.46 -3.96
C GLU A 65 1.06 7.37 -3.45
N ALA A 66 0.67 6.09 -3.55
CA ALA A 66 1.45 4.96 -3.08
C ALA A 66 2.76 4.72 -3.86
N GLN A 67 2.93 5.30 -5.04
CA GLN A 67 4.13 5.22 -5.88
C GLN A 67 4.48 3.78 -6.33
N PHE A 68 3.48 2.92 -6.53
CA PHE A 68 3.72 1.60 -7.11
C PHE A 68 4.26 1.72 -8.54
N VAL A 69 5.38 1.06 -8.84
CA VAL A 69 5.92 0.97 -10.20
C VAL A 69 4.91 0.29 -11.14
N ARG A 70 4.19 -0.70 -10.62
CA ARG A 70 3.07 -1.38 -11.27
C ARG A 70 2.11 -1.90 -10.22
N ILE A 71 0.83 -1.94 -10.54
CA ILE A 71 -0.19 -2.56 -9.69
C ILE A 71 -0.04 -4.08 -9.81
N GLN A 72 -0.04 -4.75 -8.66
CA GLN A 72 -0.06 -6.21 -8.54
C GLN A 72 -1.13 -6.58 -7.52
N THR A 73 -1.98 -7.53 -7.88
CA THR A 73 -3.06 -8.04 -7.03
C THR A 73 -2.79 -9.48 -6.63
N VAL A 74 -3.46 -9.95 -5.61
CA VAL A 74 -3.32 -11.35 -5.15
C VAL A 74 -3.79 -12.35 -6.20
N ASP A 75 -4.79 -12.01 -7.01
CA ASP A 75 -5.32 -12.88 -8.06
C ASP A 75 -4.29 -13.17 -9.16
N GLY A 76 -3.34 -12.26 -9.35
CA GLY A 76 -2.23 -12.45 -10.29
C GLY A 76 -1.05 -13.26 -9.73
N PHE A 77 -1.15 -13.79 -8.51
CA PHE A 77 -0.08 -14.55 -7.87
C PHE A 77 -0.37 -16.05 -7.86
N ASP A 78 0.54 -16.84 -8.45
CA ASP A 78 0.43 -18.29 -8.45
C ASP A 78 1.01 -18.90 -7.16
N PHE A 79 0.13 -19.19 -6.21
CA PHE A 79 0.51 -19.84 -4.95
C PHE A 79 0.91 -21.30 -5.11
N GLU A 80 0.47 -21.97 -6.17
CA GLU A 80 0.77 -23.41 -6.40
C GLU A 80 2.15 -23.63 -7.03
N TYR A 81 2.81 -22.56 -7.50
CA TYR A 81 4.08 -22.65 -8.20
C TYR A 81 5.22 -23.25 -7.36
N ASN A 82 5.29 -22.95 -6.08
CA ASN A 82 6.26 -23.51 -5.14
C ASN A 82 5.58 -24.04 -3.88
N ALA A 83 6.13 -25.09 -3.28
CA ALA A 83 5.61 -25.65 -2.02
C ALA A 83 5.56 -24.62 -0.88
N SER A 84 6.57 -23.74 -0.80
CA SER A 84 6.62 -22.67 0.19
C SER A 84 5.49 -21.67 0.00
N THR A 85 5.21 -21.22 -1.25
CA THR A 85 4.13 -20.29 -1.55
C THR A 85 2.76 -20.89 -1.30
N LYS A 86 2.59 -22.19 -1.59
CA LYS A 86 1.38 -22.95 -1.24
C LYS A 86 1.16 -22.99 0.28
N ALA A 87 2.19 -23.29 1.06
CA ALA A 87 2.11 -23.37 2.51
C ALA A 87 1.73 -22.02 3.16
N LEU A 88 2.26 -20.90 2.67
CA LEU A 88 1.99 -19.57 3.23
C LEU A 88 0.63 -18.98 2.80
N ARG A 89 -0.03 -19.54 1.77
CA ARG A 89 -1.25 -19.01 1.17
C ARG A 89 -2.33 -18.67 2.21
N LYS A 90 -2.64 -19.61 3.11
CA LYS A 90 -3.71 -19.41 4.11
C LYS A 90 -3.42 -18.24 5.04
N THR A 91 -2.19 -18.14 5.56
CA THR A 91 -1.77 -17.05 6.45
C THR A 91 -1.75 -15.72 5.71
N TYR A 92 -1.26 -15.70 4.47
CA TYR A 92 -1.23 -14.49 3.65
C TYR A 92 -2.65 -13.98 3.32
N LEU A 93 -3.58 -14.86 2.92
CA LEU A 93 -4.95 -14.46 2.61
C LEU A 93 -5.67 -13.95 3.87
N ARG A 94 -5.46 -14.57 5.02
CA ARG A 94 -5.97 -14.06 6.30
C ARG A 94 -5.45 -12.65 6.60
N LEU A 95 -4.16 -12.39 6.38
CA LEU A 95 -3.57 -11.06 6.54
C LEU A 95 -4.15 -10.05 5.55
N LEU A 96 -4.38 -10.48 4.31
CA LEU A 96 -4.97 -9.65 3.26
C LEU A 96 -6.43 -9.28 3.55
N GLU A 97 -7.24 -10.22 4.05
CA GLU A 97 -8.66 -10.04 4.39
C GLU A 97 -8.83 -9.20 5.65
N ALA A 98 -8.01 -9.45 6.67
CA ALA A 98 -7.97 -8.64 7.87
C ALA A 98 -7.50 -7.22 7.52
N ASP A 99 -8.05 -6.21 8.19
CA ASP A 99 -7.50 -4.87 8.10
C ASP A 99 -6.19 -4.78 8.91
N HIS A 100 -5.16 -5.48 8.41
CA HIS A 100 -3.88 -5.61 9.08
C HIS A 100 -3.23 -4.25 9.37
N VAL A 101 -3.48 -3.26 8.52
CA VAL A 101 -2.93 -1.90 8.70
C VAL A 101 -3.54 -1.23 9.92
N SER A 102 -4.87 -1.27 10.08
CA SER A 102 -5.56 -0.71 11.26
C SER A 102 -5.24 -1.49 12.54
N GLN A 103 -4.87 -2.77 12.42
CA GLN A 103 -4.41 -3.59 13.54
C GLN A 103 -2.93 -3.38 13.89
N GLY A 104 -2.20 -2.61 13.10
CA GLY A 104 -0.77 -2.38 13.28
C GLY A 104 0.10 -3.61 12.95
N VAL A 105 -0.41 -4.55 12.12
CA VAL A 105 0.30 -5.79 11.76
C VAL A 105 1.09 -5.60 10.47
N GLY A 106 2.42 -5.75 10.55
CA GLY A 106 3.33 -5.72 9.41
C GLY A 106 3.49 -7.06 8.71
N ALA A 107 4.34 -7.09 7.68
CA ALA A 107 4.75 -8.33 7.01
C ALA A 107 6.22 -8.27 6.58
N VAL A 108 6.95 -9.36 6.74
CA VAL A 108 8.30 -9.50 6.19
C VAL A 108 8.35 -10.70 5.25
N PHE A 109 8.73 -10.47 4.01
CA PHE A 109 8.92 -11.50 3.00
C PHE A 109 10.40 -11.75 2.78
N VAL A 110 10.87 -12.94 3.14
CA VAL A 110 12.27 -13.34 3.03
C VAL A 110 12.43 -14.44 1.98
N GLY A 111 13.46 -14.38 1.16
CA GLY A 111 13.77 -15.43 0.19
C GLY A 111 14.51 -14.93 -1.05
N ASN A 112 14.97 -15.85 -1.88
CA ASN A 112 15.75 -15.55 -3.07
C ASN A 112 15.00 -14.69 -4.11
N SER A 113 15.72 -14.14 -5.08
CA SER A 113 15.13 -13.35 -6.16
C SER A 113 14.20 -14.20 -7.04
N GLY A 114 13.12 -13.58 -7.52
CA GLY A 114 12.18 -14.24 -8.44
C GLY A 114 11.09 -15.09 -7.77
N LEU A 115 10.99 -15.13 -6.44
CA LEU A 115 9.99 -15.91 -5.70
C LEU A 115 8.67 -15.16 -5.45
N GLY A 116 8.54 -13.90 -5.90
CA GLY A 116 7.29 -13.16 -5.81
C GLY A 116 7.12 -12.29 -4.56
N LYS A 117 8.16 -12.09 -3.73
CA LYS A 117 8.11 -11.23 -2.52
C LYS A 117 7.53 -9.84 -2.79
N THR A 118 8.09 -9.14 -3.77
CA THR A 118 7.63 -7.80 -4.18
C THR A 118 6.19 -7.82 -4.68
N HIS A 119 5.77 -8.91 -5.35
CA HIS A 119 4.37 -9.08 -5.79
C HIS A 119 3.43 -9.13 -4.59
N LEU A 120 3.72 -10.00 -3.62
CA LEU A 120 2.90 -10.13 -2.41
C LEU A 120 2.89 -8.83 -1.58
N ALA A 121 4.04 -8.17 -1.43
CA ALA A 121 4.12 -6.88 -0.74
C ALA A 121 3.26 -5.79 -1.41
N ARG A 122 3.30 -5.70 -2.76
CA ARG A 122 2.47 -4.76 -3.52
C ARG A 122 1.00 -5.11 -3.45
N ALA A 123 0.63 -6.39 -3.46
CA ALA A 123 -0.76 -6.82 -3.35
C ALA A 123 -1.37 -6.45 -1.98
N LEU A 124 -0.60 -6.56 -0.88
CA LEU A 124 -1.01 -6.04 0.44
C LEU A 124 -1.22 -4.52 0.40
N GLY A 125 -0.27 -3.79 -0.17
CA GLY A 125 -0.38 -2.34 -0.29
C GLY A 125 -1.56 -1.89 -1.16
N TYR A 126 -1.80 -2.57 -2.27
CA TYR A 126 -2.95 -2.30 -3.13
C TYR A 126 -4.28 -2.54 -2.39
N ALA A 127 -4.41 -3.65 -1.68
CA ALA A 127 -5.60 -3.94 -0.86
C ALA A 127 -5.80 -2.89 0.24
N ALA A 128 -4.74 -2.38 0.86
CA ALA A 128 -4.81 -1.28 1.81
C ALA A 128 -5.31 0.02 1.15
N CYS A 129 -4.83 0.35 -0.07
CA CYS A 129 -5.34 1.50 -0.85
C CYS A 129 -6.83 1.36 -1.16
N GLN A 130 -7.30 0.14 -1.50
CA GLN A 130 -8.74 -0.13 -1.75
C GLN A 130 -9.61 0.10 -0.50
N ARG A 131 -9.03 0.01 0.70
CA ARG A 131 -9.67 0.40 1.98
C ARG A 131 -9.52 1.90 2.30
N GLY A 132 -9.02 2.70 1.35
CA GLY A 132 -8.81 4.14 1.52
C GLY A 132 -7.57 4.52 2.34
N GLN A 133 -6.76 3.56 2.75
CA GLN A 133 -5.57 3.78 3.57
C GLN A 133 -4.43 4.41 2.78
N ARG A 134 -3.59 5.18 3.46
CA ARG A 134 -2.41 5.80 2.85
C ARG A 134 -1.25 4.82 2.85
N VAL A 135 -0.77 4.49 1.67
CA VAL A 135 0.38 3.59 1.46
C VAL A 135 1.52 4.36 0.81
N LEU A 136 2.75 4.05 1.17
CA LEU A 136 3.94 4.50 0.47
C LEU A 136 4.84 3.29 0.17
N PHE A 137 5.14 3.07 -1.10
CA PHE A 137 6.04 2.03 -1.57
C PHE A 137 7.37 2.66 -1.99
N LEU A 138 8.47 2.18 -1.41
CA LEU A 138 9.83 2.59 -1.76
C LEU A 138 10.74 1.37 -1.82
N THR A 139 11.78 1.42 -2.65
CA THR A 139 12.93 0.53 -2.46
C THR A 139 13.78 1.02 -1.29
N SER A 140 14.51 0.12 -0.63
CA SER A 140 15.43 0.49 0.44
C SER A 140 16.44 1.55 -0.01
N THR A 141 16.98 1.41 -1.22
CA THR A 141 17.89 2.40 -1.81
C THR A 141 17.23 3.78 -1.97
N SER A 142 16.00 3.82 -2.47
CA SER A 142 15.27 5.10 -2.64
C SER A 142 14.97 5.75 -1.29
N LEU A 143 14.63 4.97 -0.28
CA LEU A 143 14.41 5.45 1.09
C LEU A 143 15.70 6.05 1.67
N LEU A 144 16.81 5.31 1.60
CA LEU A 144 18.11 5.73 2.12
C LEU A 144 18.62 6.99 1.42
N ASN A 145 18.59 7.04 0.09
CA ASN A 145 19.01 8.23 -0.67
C ASN A 145 18.20 9.47 -0.26
N ARG A 146 16.90 9.34 0.01
CA ARG A 146 16.08 10.46 0.52
C ARG A 146 16.50 10.91 1.92
N LEU A 147 16.82 9.97 2.81
CA LEU A 147 17.24 10.27 4.18
C LEU A 147 18.61 10.94 4.20
N VAL A 148 19.61 10.39 3.50
CA VAL A 148 20.96 10.94 3.40
C VAL A 148 20.94 12.35 2.80
N ALA A 149 20.22 12.56 1.70
CA ALA A 149 20.08 13.89 1.09
C ALA A 149 19.37 14.90 2.02
N ALA A 150 18.39 14.44 2.80
CA ALA A 150 17.69 15.29 3.75
C ALA A 150 18.55 15.63 4.97
N ASP A 151 19.38 14.71 5.43
CA ASP A 151 20.33 14.94 6.53
C ASP A 151 21.38 15.96 6.12
N ALA A 152 22.02 15.80 4.97
CA ALA A 152 22.99 16.75 4.42
C ALA A 152 22.43 18.17 4.25
N THR A 153 21.11 18.31 4.03
CA THR A 153 20.44 19.61 3.89
C THR A 153 19.73 20.09 5.16
N LYS A 154 19.94 19.43 6.32
CA LYS A 154 19.29 19.73 7.61
C LYS A 154 17.75 19.65 7.57
N ASN A 155 17.20 18.83 6.67
CA ASN A 155 15.78 18.60 6.50
C ASN A 155 15.34 17.20 6.95
N LEU A 156 16.18 16.47 7.70
CA LEU A 156 15.96 15.08 8.09
C LEU A 156 14.62 14.88 8.80
N GLU A 157 14.30 15.74 9.75
CA GLU A 157 13.04 15.63 10.51
C GLU A 157 11.80 15.73 9.61
N ARG A 158 11.84 16.57 8.57
CA ARG A 158 10.76 16.65 7.57
C ARG A 158 10.67 15.40 6.72
N ALA A 159 11.81 14.82 6.33
CA ALA A 159 11.85 13.57 5.57
C ALA A 159 11.30 12.39 6.38
N ILE A 160 11.69 12.28 7.66
CA ILE A 160 11.16 11.26 8.56
C ILE A 160 9.65 11.45 8.75
N LYS A 161 9.15 12.65 9.01
CA LYS A 161 7.70 12.91 9.11
C LYS A 161 6.94 12.46 7.85
N HIS A 162 7.52 12.64 6.67
CA HIS A 162 6.93 12.16 5.41
C HIS A 162 6.85 10.62 5.38
N LEU A 163 7.86 9.91 5.89
CA LEU A 163 7.86 8.44 5.99
C LEU A 163 6.97 7.88 7.11
N LEU A 164 6.66 8.70 8.13
CA LEU A 164 5.71 8.34 9.19
C LEU A 164 4.25 8.57 8.79
N SER A 165 4.00 9.48 7.86
CA SER A 165 2.64 9.90 7.51
C SER A 165 1.76 8.85 6.83
N PRO A 166 2.27 7.88 6.03
CA PRO A 166 1.45 6.80 5.50
C PRO A 166 1.10 5.77 6.58
N SER A 167 -0.15 5.28 6.55
CA SER A 167 -0.61 4.20 7.43
C SER A 167 0.23 2.93 7.23
N LEU A 168 0.62 2.65 5.98
CA LEU A 168 1.49 1.53 5.61
C LEU A 168 2.70 2.00 4.83
N LEU A 169 3.90 1.64 5.28
CA LEU A 169 5.15 1.80 4.53
C LEU A 169 5.60 0.44 4.00
N ILE A 170 5.90 0.37 2.71
CA ILE A 170 6.47 -0.84 2.08
C ILE A 170 7.90 -0.52 1.65
N ILE A 171 8.84 -1.28 2.18
CA ILE A 171 10.27 -1.17 1.88
C ILE A 171 10.68 -2.41 1.09
N ASP A 172 10.86 -2.25 -0.21
CA ASP A 172 11.25 -3.33 -1.11
C ASP A 172 12.77 -3.44 -1.22
N GLU A 173 13.26 -4.65 -1.44
CA GLU A 173 14.67 -4.95 -1.69
C GLU A 173 15.62 -4.59 -0.52
N LEU A 174 15.17 -4.76 0.71
CA LEU A 174 16.07 -4.63 1.87
C LEU A 174 17.11 -5.74 1.85
N ALA A 175 18.33 -5.44 2.33
CA ALA A 175 19.47 -6.34 2.36
C ALA A 175 20.07 -6.75 1.00
N TYR A 176 19.73 -6.04 -0.10
CA TYR A 176 20.45 -6.19 -1.37
C TYR A 176 21.83 -5.53 -1.35
N VAL A 177 21.99 -4.49 -0.57
CA VAL A 177 23.23 -3.72 -0.41
C VAL A 177 23.55 -3.62 1.07
N THR A 178 24.85 -3.63 1.42
CA THR A 178 25.31 -3.33 2.77
C THR A 178 25.20 -1.82 3.00
N LEU A 179 24.61 -1.42 4.12
CA LEU A 179 24.46 -0.03 4.52
C LEU A 179 25.72 0.44 5.24
N SER A 180 26.06 1.73 5.10
CA SER A 180 27.02 2.37 5.98
C SER A 180 26.43 2.51 7.40
N GLN A 181 27.28 2.80 8.39
CA GLN A 181 26.81 3.01 9.76
C GLN A 181 25.80 4.18 9.85
N GLU A 182 26.03 5.24 9.07
CA GLU A 182 25.15 6.40 9.00
C GLU A 182 23.78 6.03 8.40
N GLU A 183 23.78 5.34 7.27
CA GLU A 183 22.54 4.86 6.64
C GLU A 183 21.76 3.90 7.55
N ALA A 184 22.44 2.99 8.26
CA ALA A 184 21.84 2.10 9.23
C ALA A 184 21.17 2.86 10.39
N ASN A 185 21.82 3.91 10.89
CA ASN A 185 21.26 4.77 11.93
C ASN A 185 20.04 5.57 11.44
N LEU A 186 20.08 6.10 10.22
CA LEU A 186 18.94 6.79 9.60
C LEU A 186 17.76 5.84 9.38
N PHE A 187 18.03 4.64 8.89
CA PHE A 187 17.03 3.59 8.72
C PHE A 187 16.39 3.19 10.06
N PHE A 188 17.22 2.97 11.08
CA PHE A 188 16.77 2.66 12.44
C PHE A 188 15.82 3.73 13.00
N GLN A 189 16.14 5.01 12.81
CA GLN A 189 15.26 6.10 13.26
C GLN A 189 13.86 6.01 12.66
N VAL A 190 13.75 5.67 11.36
CA VAL A 190 12.46 5.51 10.70
C VAL A 190 11.69 4.32 11.27
N ILE A 191 12.35 3.16 11.38
CA ILE A 191 11.71 1.93 11.87
C ILE A 191 11.27 2.09 13.33
N SER A 192 12.14 2.65 14.19
CA SER A 192 11.83 2.89 15.60
C SER A 192 10.60 3.80 15.76
N ARG A 193 10.58 4.94 15.08
CA ARG A 193 9.44 5.86 15.18
C ARG A 193 8.15 5.28 14.60
N ARG A 194 8.20 4.48 13.53
CA ARG A 194 7.02 3.79 13.02
C ARG A 194 6.49 2.76 14.00
N HIS A 195 7.39 2.01 14.62
CA HIS A 195 7.06 1.06 15.68
C HIS A 195 6.38 1.77 16.86
N ASP A 196 6.96 2.86 17.36
CA ASP A 196 6.42 3.64 18.50
C ASP A 196 5.01 4.20 18.21
N HIS A 197 4.71 4.52 16.94
CA HIS A 197 3.40 4.97 16.49
C HIS A 197 2.45 3.83 16.08
N HIS A 198 2.84 2.57 16.25
CA HIS A 198 2.08 1.39 15.81
C HIS A 198 1.72 1.41 14.31
N HIS A 199 2.54 2.06 13.50
CA HIS A 199 2.38 2.09 12.05
C HIS A 199 3.07 0.88 11.42
N PRO A 200 2.33 -0.08 10.82
CA PRO A 200 2.92 -1.28 10.24
C PRO A 200 3.87 -0.96 9.09
N THR A 201 4.89 -1.80 8.99
CA THR A 201 5.85 -1.76 7.89
C THR A 201 5.86 -3.12 7.20
N VAL A 202 5.83 -3.13 5.88
CA VAL A 202 6.03 -4.32 5.05
C VAL A 202 7.42 -4.26 4.45
N VAL A 203 8.17 -5.35 4.57
CA VAL A 203 9.55 -5.43 4.08
C VAL A 203 9.72 -6.64 3.18
N THR A 204 10.45 -6.49 2.08
CA THR A 204 10.97 -7.65 1.33
C THR A 204 12.49 -7.70 1.43
N ALA A 205 13.05 -8.88 1.69
CA ALA A 205 14.47 -9.09 1.84
C ALA A 205 14.94 -10.36 1.10
N ASN A 206 16.17 -10.33 0.60
CA ASN A 206 16.79 -11.48 -0.04
C ASN A 206 17.66 -12.31 0.90
N LYS A 207 17.98 -11.76 2.08
CA LYS A 207 18.78 -12.42 3.12
C LYS A 207 17.92 -12.72 4.35
N PRO A 208 18.12 -13.87 5.01
CA PRO A 208 17.48 -14.18 6.27
C PRO A 208 18.01 -13.27 7.41
N PHE A 209 17.22 -13.09 8.46
CA PHE A 209 17.54 -12.19 9.58
C PHE A 209 18.93 -12.45 10.21
N LYS A 210 19.37 -13.70 10.25
CA LYS A 210 20.70 -14.07 10.78
C LYS A 210 21.87 -13.44 10.04
N GLU A 211 21.65 -12.95 8.82
CA GLU A 211 22.66 -12.30 7.99
C GLU A 211 22.53 -10.77 7.97
N TRP A 212 21.56 -10.20 8.70
CA TRP A 212 21.31 -8.76 8.71
C TRP A 212 22.38 -7.96 9.45
N ASN A 213 23.16 -8.58 10.35
CA ASN A 213 24.34 -7.95 10.92
C ASN A 213 25.39 -7.56 9.87
N GLN A 214 25.48 -8.29 8.75
CA GLN A 214 26.33 -7.93 7.60
C GLN A 214 25.74 -6.79 6.76
N VAL A 215 24.44 -6.54 6.88
CA VAL A 215 23.74 -5.49 6.13
C VAL A 215 23.78 -4.16 6.89
N PHE A 216 23.59 -4.19 8.21
CA PHE A 216 23.42 -3.00 9.05
C PHE A 216 24.67 -2.58 9.85
N HIS A 217 25.85 -3.05 9.49
CA HIS A 217 27.10 -2.72 10.19
C HIS A 217 27.01 -2.84 11.73
N GLY A 218 26.93 -4.07 12.20
CA GLY A 218 27.02 -4.39 13.63
C GLY A 218 25.78 -5.08 14.19
N ASP A 219 26.04 -5.97 15.12
CA ASP A 219 25.02 -6.85 15.71
C ASP A 219 23.95 -6.05 16.47
N ALA A 220 24.34 -5.04 17.23
CA ALA A 220 23.41 -4.27 18.06
C ALA A 220 22.37 -3.51 17.22
N THR A 221 22.80 -2.83 16.15
CA THR A 221 21.89 -2.09 15.27
C THR A 221 20.98 -3.05 14.49
N ALA A 222 21.55 -4.15 13.98
CA ALA A 222 20.79 -5.19 13.28
C ALA A 222 19.72 -5.81 14.19
N HIS A 223 20.08 -6.19 15.42
CA HIS A 223 19.14 -6.74 16.41
C HIS A 223 18.02 -5.75 16.73
N ALA A 224 18.35 -4.50 16.98
CA ALA A 224 17.35 -3.48 17.30
C ALA A 224 16.38 -3.20 16.15
N ILE A 225 16.83 -3.30 14.89
CA ILE A 225 15.97 -3.18 13.70
C ILE A 225 15.08 -4.42 13.56
N VAL A 226 15.65 -5.62 13.68
CA VAL A 226 14.91 -6.88 13.58
C VAL A 226 13.81 -6.95 14.64
N ASP A 227 14.15 -6.64 15.90
CA ASP A 227 13.23 -6.67 17.02
C ASP A 227 11.98 -5.81 16.74
N ARG A 228 12.17 -4.55 16.34
CA ARG A 228 11.06 -3.63 16.01
C ARG A 228 10.27 -4.03 14.77
N LEU A 229 10.95 -4.58 13.76
CA LEU A 229 10.28 -5.03 12.54
C LEU A 229 9.46 -6.30 12.73
N THR A 230 9.78 -7.12 13.74
CA THR A 230 9.16 -8.45 13.91
C THR A 230 8.13 -8.52 15.02
N GLU A 231 8.04 -7.53 15.91
CA GLU A 231 7.17 -7.57 17.10
C GLU A 231 5.69 -7.80 16.77
N LYS A 232 5.13 -7.11 15.77
CA LYS A 232 3.75 -7.32 15.31
C LYS A 232 3.72 -7.59 13.82
N THR A 233 4.37 -8.67 13.40
CA THR A 233 4.64 -8.90 11.98
C THR A 233 4.50 -10.36 11.61
N GLU A 234 3.81 -10.64 10.52
CA GLU A 234 3.79 -11.97 9.91
C GLU A 234 5.05 -12.15 9.05
N ILE A 235 5.79 -13.21 9.29
CA ILE A 235 7.03 -13.50 8.57
C ILE A 235 6.78 -14.63 7.56
N PHE A 236 7.08 -14.35 6.30
CA PHE A 236 6.89 -15.27 5.19
C PHE A 236 8.25 -15.65 4.58
N TYR A 237 8.62 -16.92 4.69
CA TYR A 237 9.80 -17.46 4.02
C TYR A 237 9.40 -18.08 2.68
N LEU A 238 9.96 -17.55 1.58
CA LEU A 238 9.71 -18.02 0.23
C LEU A 238 10.95 -18.78 -0.27
N GLU A 239 10.74 -20.03 -0.64
CA GLU A 239 11.78 -20.93 -1.14
C GLU A 239 11.30 -21.61 -2.43
N GLY A 240 12.24 -22.09 -3.24
CA GLY A 240 11.93 -22.84 -4.44
C GLY A 240 12.50 -22.24 -5.71
N LYS A 241 11.88 -22.55 -6.85
CA LYS A 241 12.32 -22.12 -8.17
C LYS A 241 11.91 -20.68 -8.47
N SER A 242 12.80 -19.94 -9.13
CA SER A 242 12.50 -18.58 -9.57
C SER A 242 11.45 -18.58 -10.68
N TYR A 243 10.29 -17.95 -10.41
CA TYR A 243 9.24 -17.77 -11.42
C TYR A 243 9.73 -17.00 -12.66
N ARG A 244 10.56 -15.98 -12.46
CA ARG A 244 11.12 -15.19 -13.56
C ARG A 244 12.05 -15.98 -14.49
N GLN A 245 12.81 -16.95 -13.95
CA GLN A 245 13.71 -17.77 -14.76
C GLN A 245 12.95 -18.79 -15.60
N THR A 246 11.88 -19.36 -15.05
CA THR A 246 11.08 -20.39 -15.73
C THR A 246 10.16 -19.80 -16.81
N HIS A 247 9.66 -18.55 -16.59
CA HIS A 247 8.77 -17.87 -17.52
C HIS A 247 9.48 -16.78 -18.36
N ARG A 248 10.79 -16.85 -18.52
CA ARG A 248 11.49 -16.10 -19.56
C ARG A 248 11.03 -16.60 -20.92
N THR A 249 10.00 -15.98 -21.47
CA THR A 249 9.64 -16.10 -22.89
C THR A 249 10.84 -15.69 -23.71
N GLY A 250 11.33 -16.65 -24.52
CA GLY A 250 12.61 -16.54 -25.22
C GLY A 250 12.74 -15.30 -26.08
N ILE A 251 13.80 -14.56 -25.80
CA ILE A 251 14.59 -13.97 -26.85
C ILE A 251 15.55 -15.10 -27.24
N ARG A 252 15.16 -15.92 -28.21
CA ARG A 252 16.10 -16.75 -28.95
C ARG A 252 16.79 -15.82 -29.95
N SER A 253 18.10 -15.67 -29.77
CA SER A 253 19.06 -15.15 -30.73
C SER A 253 18.84 -15.72 -32.12
#